data_70a82a46d17ad14e5a19e6ed6ac5f746
#
_entry.id   70a82a46d17ad14e5a19e6ed6ac5f746
#
_cell.length_a   1.000
_cell.length_b   1.000
_cell.length_c   1.000
_cell.angle_alpha   90.00
_cell.angle_beta   90.00
_cell.angle_gamma   90.00
#
_symmetry.space_group_name_H-M   'P 1'
#
loop_
_entity.id
_entity.type
_entity.pdbx_description
1 polymer ?
#
loop_
_entity_poly.entity_id
_entity_poly.type
_entity_poly.pdbx_seq_one_letter_code
_entity_poly.pdbx_strand_id
1 'polypeptide(L)'
;GLNLPIRRVIFMDTEKFDGVERRELRPEEIQQIAGRAGRYGMYDKGFVGATQNLGAIRAGLNTVVPPLQQAVAGFSDLVLQVEFDLLEVLTEWNRMPTVAPYVKLDITRYLALISKIREQGFRLTKEEELRAANITFDETEEPLRDLFFRFLRLHLQGEALPRPELPEGGTRTLPELELYCRK
;
A
#
# COMPACT_ATOMS: atom_id res chain seq x y z
N GLY A 1 -10.10 11.05 2.98
CA GLY A 1 -9.49 11.61 1.76
C GLY A 1 -9.63 13.13 1.73
N LEU A 2 -8.68 13.86 1.16
CA LEU A 2 -8.75 15.31 1.03
C LEU A 2 -9.91 15.71 0.13
N ASN A 3 -10.78 16.57 0.65
CA ASN A 3 -11.97 17.06 -0.07
C ASN A 3 -11.64 18.41 -0.75
N LEU A 4 -10.80 18.37 -1.78
CA LEU A 4 -10.33 19.55 -2.50
C LEU A 4 -11.16 19.83 -3.75
N PRO A 5 -11.32 21.12 -4.16
CA PRO A 5 -11.99 21.51 -5.40
C PRO A 5 -11.06 21.27 -6.60
N ILE A 6 -10.97 20.02 -7.04
CA ILE A 6 -10.11 19.63 -8.16
C ILE A 6 -10.90 19.70 -9.46
N ARG A 7 -10.43 20.49 -10.42
CA ARG A 7 -11.03 20.56 -11.76
C ARG A 7 -10.38 19.60 -12.75
N ARG A 8 -9.07 19.32 -12.56
CA ARG A 8 -8.28 18.47 -13.46
C ARG A 8 -7.50 17.45 -12.67
N VAL A 9 -7.50 16.22 -13.17
CA VAL A 9 -6.65 15.11 -12.68
C VAL A 9 -5.74 14.67 -13.82
N ILE A 10 -4.44 14.60 -13.58
CA ILE A 10 -3.47 14.13 -14.55
C ILE A 10 -2.76 12.91 -13.95
N PHE A 11 -2.88 11.78 -14.63
CA PHE A 11 -2.14 10.58 -14.29
C PHE A 11 -0.69 10.75 -14.73
N MET A 12 0.23 10.76 -13.78
CA MET A 12 1.67 10.82 -14.04
C MET A 12 2.20 9.44 -14.41
N ASP A 13 1.58 8.39 -13.89
CA ASP A 13 1.87 6.99 -14.17
C ASP A 13 0.56 6.21 -14.32
N THR A 14 0.58 5.14 -15.11
CA THR A 14 -0.53 4.20 -15.30
C THR A 14 -0.32 2.89 -14.53
N GLU A 15 0.80 2.77 -13.84
CA GLU A 15 1.16 1.63 -13.01
C GLU A 15 1.18 2.01 -11.53
N LYS A 16 1.03 1.01 -10.68
CA LYS A 16 1.24 1.12 -9.24
C LYS A 16 1.87 -0.16 -8.68
N PHE A 17 2.56 -0.02 -7.56
CA PHE A 17 2.91 -1.15 -6.72
C PHE A 17 1.75 -1.46 -5.79
N ASP A 18 1.24 -2.68 -5.81
CA ASP A 18 0.04 -3.07 -5.03
C ASP A 18 0.38 -3.72 -3.67
N GLY A 19 1.65 -3.76 -3.33
CA GLY A 19 2.18 -4.40 -2.12
C GLY A 19 2.90 -5.72 -2.42
N VAL A 20 2.76 -6.26 -3.64
CA VAL A 20 3.38 -7.50 -4.10
C VAL A 20 4.16 -7.27 -5.39
N GLU A 21 3.54 -6.62 -6.39
CA GLU A 21 4.13 -6.38 -7.70
C GLU A 21 3.74 -5.02 -8.30
N ARG A 22 4.50 -4.57 -9.28
CA ARG A 22 4.11 -3.44 -10.15
C ARG A 22 3.13 -3.95 -11.19
N ARG A 23 1.98 -3.31 -11.27
CA ARG A 23 0.94 -3.62 -12.25
C ARG A 23 0.23 -2.38 -12.75
N GLU A 24 -0.41 -2.50 -13.88
CA GLU A 24 -1.28 -1.45 -14.41
C GLU A 24 -2.47 -1.16 -13.47
N LEU A 25 -2.91 0.10 -13.50
CA LEU A 25 -4.12 0.52 -12.80
C LEU A 25 -5.34 -0.20 -13.38
N ARG A 26 -6.16 -0.75 -12.51
CA ARG A 26 -7.44 -1.36 -12.89
C ARG A 26 -8.47 -0.30 -13.26
N PRO A 27 -9.49 -0.62 -14.08
CA PRO A 27 -10.54 0.33 -14.44
C PRO A 27 -11.21 1.03 -13.26
N GLU A 28 -11.51 0.29 -12.19
CA GLU A 28 -12.09 0.85 -10.96
C GLU A 28 -11.18 1.86 -10.26
N GLU A 29 -9.87 1.63 -10.28
CA GLU A 29 -8.87 2.54 -9.71
C GLU A 29 -8.77 3.82 -10.56
N ILE A 30 -8.74 3.67 -11.89
CA ILE A 30 -8.76 4.79 -12.82
C ILE A 30 -10.02 5.64 -12.59
N GLN A 31 -11.20 5.03 -12.50
CA GLN A 31 -12.46 5.73 -12.28
C GLN A 31 -12.51 6.41 -10.92
N GLN A 32 -12.00 5.77 -9.87
CA GLN A 32 -11.93 6.36 -8.53
C GLN A 32 -11.00 7.58 -8.45
N ILE A 33 -9.85 7.51 -9.11
CA ILE A 33 -8.89 8.63 -9.17
C ILE A 33 -9.47 9.75 -10.04
N ALA A 34 -9.95 9.43 -11.22
CA ALA A 34 -10.52 10.36 -12.18
C ALA A 34 -11.79 11.04 -11.65
N GLY A 35 -12.61 10.34 -10.88
CA GLY A 35 -13.83 10.85 -10.24
C GLY A 35 -13.59 11.98 -9.23
N ARG A 36 -12.33 12.26 -8.90
CA ARG A 36 -11.96 13.46 -8.12
C ARG A 36 -11.96 14.73 -8.93
N ALA A 37 -11.95 14.65 -10.27
CA ALA A 37 -12.05 15.80 -11.16
C ALA A 37 -13.50 16.25 -11.32
N GLY A 38 -13.74 17.56 -11.35
CA GLY A 38 -15.07 18.11 -11.62
C GLY A 38 -16.06 17.88 -10.50
N ARG A 39 -15.68 18.26 -9.29
CA ARG A 39 -16.53 18.11 -8.12
C ARG A 39 -17.95 18.65 -8.35
N TYR A 40 -18.95 17.79 -8.11
CA TYR A 40 -20.36 18.13 -8.19
C TYR A 40 -20.71 19.39 -7.39
N GLY A 41 -21.44 20.32 -8.02
CA GLY A 41 -21.81 21.61 -7.44
C GLY A 41 -20.75 22.70 -7.46
N MET A 42 -19.50 22.40 -7.89
CA MET A 42 -18.42 23.39 -8.02
C MET A 42 -17.96 23.58 -9.47
N TYR A 43 -18.02 22.55 -10.29
CA TYR A 43 -17.62 22.59 -11.70
C TYR A 43 -18.62 21.83 -12.55
N ASP A 44 -19.00 22.39 -13.71
CA ASP A 44 -19.87 21.71 -14.66
C ASP A 44 -19.20 20.50 -15.34
N LYS A 45 -17.87 20.56 -15.45
CA LYS A 45 -17.07 19.51 -16.10
C LYS A 45 -15.73 19.34 -15.39
N GLY A 46 -15.32 18.08 -15.18
CA GLY A 46 -13.99 17.66 -14.82
C GLY A 46 -13.18 17.22 -16.03
N PHE A 47 -11.87 17.34 -15.96
CA PHE A 47 -10.95 16.94 -17.02
C PHE A 47 -9.97 15.92 -16.49
N VAL A 48 -9.72 14.89 -17.27
CA VAL A 48 -8.74 13.84 -16.95
C VAL A 48 -7.72 13.77 -18.09
N GLY A 49 -6.47 13.70 -17.74
CA GLY A 49 -5.36 13.55 -18.66
C GLY A 49 -4.33 12.54 -18.14
N ALA A 50 -3.35 12.23 -18.95
CA ALA A 50 -2.21 11.41 -18.56
C ALA A 50 -0.95 11.92 -19.29
N THR A 51 0.20 11.78 -18.64
CA THR A 51 1.51 12.09 -19.26
C THR A 51 1.96 10.97 -20.20
N GLN A 52 1.49 9.74 -19.93
CA GLN A 52 1.79 8.54 -20.71
C GLN A 52 0.52 7.70 -20.82
N ASN A 53 0.45 6.86 -21.87
CA ASN A 53 -0.60 5.86 -22.08
C ASN A 53 -2.04 6.37 -21.85
N LEU A 54 -2.36 7.55 -22.44
CA LEU A 54 -3.72 8.12 -22.37
C LEU A 54 -4.81 7.16 -22.87
N GLY A 55 -4.44 6.24 -23.78
CA GLY A 55 -5.33 5.21 -24.28
C GLY A 55 -5.83 4.27 -23.18
N ALA A 56 -4.95 3.81 -22.30
CA ALA A 56 -5.31 2.95 -21.16
C ALA A 56 -6.25 3.68 -20.19
N ILE A 57 -5.95 4.95 -19.89
CA ILE A 57 -6.83 5.76 -19.03
C ILE A 57 -8.21 5.93 -19.64
N ARG A 58 -8.30 6.24 -20.94
CA ARG A 58 -9.59 6.34 -21.65
C ARG A 58 -10.35 5.02 -21.67
N ALA A 59 -9.67 3.91 -21.91
CA ALA A 59 -10.28 2.58 -21.87
C ALA A 59 -10.84 2.27 -20.47
N GLY A 60 -10.05 2.49 -19.42
CA GLY A 60 -10.47 2.27 -18.04
C GLY A 60 -11.67 3.14 -17.62
N LEU A 61 -11.71 4.40 -18.07
CA LEU A 61 -12.87 5.29 -17.78
C LEU A 61 -14.16 4.80 -18.45
N ASN A 62 -14.07 4.15 -19.62
CA ASN A 62 -15.23 3.65 -20.37
C ASN A 62 -15.60 2.20 -20.02
N THR A 63 -14.80 1.52 -19.19
CA THR A 63 -15.08 0.15 -18.76
C THR A 63 -16.22 0.14 -17.74
N VAL A 64 -17.20 -0.71 -17.97
CA VAL A 64 -18.24 -0.98 -16.95
C VAL A 64 -17.66 -1.89 -15.88
N VAL A 65 -17.50 -1.35 -14.67
CA VAL A 65 -17.01 -2.12 -13.53
C VAL A 65 -18.16 -2.90 -12.92
N PRO A 66 -18.07 -4.24 -12.81
CA PRO A 66 -19.12 -5.03 -12.18
C PRO A 66 -19.22 -4.71 -10.69
N PRO A 67 -20.39 -4.88 -10.07
CA PRO A 67 -20.55 -4.69 -8.64
C PRO A 67 -19.67 -5.69 -7.87
N LEU A 68 -19.21 -5.26 -6.68
CA LEU A 68 -18.43 -6.12 -5.79
C LEU A 68 -19.28 -7.32 -5.34
N GLN A 69 -18.77 -8.52 -5.58
CA GLN A 69 -19.42 -9.77 -5.20
C GLN A 69 -18.88 -10.33 -3.88
N GLN A 70 -17.70 -9.88 -3.47
CA GLN A 70 -17.02 -10.37 -2.27
C GLN A 70 -16.45 -9.20 -1.49
N ALA A 71 -16.44 -9.32 -0.16
CA ALA A 71 -15.79 -8.38 0.74
C ALA A 71 -14.58 -9.05 1.39
N VAL A 72 -13.46 -8.33 1.43
CA VAL A 72 -12.24 -8.82 2.09
C VAL A 72 -12.35 -8.57 3.59
N ALA A 73 -12.28 -9.64 4.38
CA ALA A 73 -12.23 -9.59 5.83
C ALA A 73 -10.76 -9.63 6.29
N GLY A 74 -10.31 -8.56 6.94
CA GLY A 74 -9.03 -8.51 7.65
C GLY A 74 -9.17 -8.88 9.12
N PHE A 75 -8.04 -9.04 9.81
CA PHE A 75 -8.02 -9.10 11.27
C PHE A 75 -8.15 -7.68 11.86
N SER A 76 -8.57 -7.60 13.11
CA SER A 76 -8.69 -6.32 13.84
C SER A 76 -7.55 -6.18 14.86
N ASP A 77 -7.43 -4.98 15.45
CA ASP A 77 -6.45 -4.69 16.51
C ASP A 77 -6.65 -5.55 17.77
N LEU A 78 -7.75 -6.31 17.85
CA LEU A 78 -7.94 -7.30 18.92
C LEU A 78 -6.82 -8.35 18.97
N VAL A 79 -6.14 -8.63 17.86
CA VAL A 79 -4.96 -9.52 17.85
C VAL A 79 -3.83 -9.04 18.76
N LEU A 80 -3.77 -7.73 19.04
CA LEU A 80 -2.79 -7.14 19.96
C LEU A 80 -3.15 -7.36 21.44
N GLN A 81 -4.42 -7.59 21.75
CA GLN A 81 -4.93 -7.77 23.11
C GLN A 81 -4.84 -9.22 23.61
N VAL A 82 -4.62 -10.16 22.69
CA VAL A 82 -4.48 -11.58 23.03
C VAL A 82 -3.08 -11.82 23.66
N GLU A 83 -2.99 -12.59 24.74
CA GLU A 83 -1.72 -12.83 25.46
C GLU A 83 -0.73 -13.73 24.71
N PHE A 84 -1.13 -14.36 23.60
CA PHE A 84 -0.30 -15.24 22.80
C PHE A 84 0.64 -14.45 21.86
N ASP A 85 1.62 -15.13 21.29
CA ASP A 85 2.55 -14.57 20.29
C ASP A 85 1.81 -14.08 19.04
N LEU A 86 2.26 -12.94 18.45
CA LEU A 86 1.58 -12.35 17.30
C LEU A 86 1.56 -13.26 16.09
N LEU A 87 2.68 -13.96 15.78
CA LEU A 87 2.73 -14.89 14.66
C LEU A 87 1.80 -16.08 14.87
N GLU A 88 1.71 -16.60 16.10
CA GLU A 88 0.79 -17.69 16.44
C GLU A 88 -0.67 -17.24 16.23
N VAL A 89 -1.03 -16.08 16.77
CA VAL A 89 -2.39 -15.53 16.65
C VAL A 89 -2.76 -15.29 15.18
N LEU A 90 -1.88 -14.66 14.40
CA LEU A 90 -2.12 -14.41 12.98
C LEU A 90 -2.16 -15.70 12.15
N THR A 91 -1.32 -16.67 12.48
CA THR A 91 -1.33 -17.98 11.81
C THR A 91 -2.64 -18.72 12.08
N GLU A 92 -3.12 -18.70 13.33
CA GLU A 92 -4.39 -19.32 13.68
C GLU A 92 -5.56 -18.59 13.04
N TRP A 93 -5.56 -17.25 13.07
CA TRP A 93 -6.54 -16.45 12.35
C TRP A 93 -6.57 -16.83 10.85
N ASN A 94 -5.40 -17.03 10.22
CA ASN A 94 -5.32 -17.40 8.81
C ASN A 94 -5.92 -18.78 8.52
N ARG A 95 -5.89 -19.71 9.48
CA ARG A 95 -6.47 -21.05 9.37
C ARG A 95 -7.99 -21.07 9.53
N MET A 96 -8.56 -20.09 10.24
CA MET A 96 -10.01 -20.05 10.47
C MET A 96 -10.77 -19.96 9.14
N PRO A 97 -11.87 -20.69 8.95
CA PRO A 97 -12.68 -20.57 7.75
C PRO A 97 -13.39 -19.22 7.66
N THR A 98 -13.72 -18.80 6.46
CA THR A 98 -14.62 -17.66 6.20
C THR A 98 -15.87 -18.14 5.49
N VAL A 99 -16.96 -17.37 5.66
CA VAL A 99 -18.27 -17.66 5.05
C VAL A 99 -18.57 -16.59 3.99
N ALA A 100 -19.05 -17.02 2.83
CA ALA A 100 -19.46 -16.10 1.77
C ALA A 100 -20.45 -15.05 2.30
N PRO A 101 -20.40 -13.79 1.85
CA PRO A 101 -19.60 -13.28 0.74
C PRO A 101 -18.18 -12.81 1.12
N TYR A 102 -17.67 -13.18 2.29
CA TYR A 102 -16.36 -12.74 2.76
C TYR A 102 -15.24 -13.65 2.27
N VAL A 103 -14.13 -13.04 1.89
CA VAL A 103 -12.84 -13.71 1.65
C VAL A 103 -11.81 -13.13 2.61
N LYS A 104 -10.87 -13.94 3.07
CA LYS A 104 -9.80 -13.44 3.94
C LYS A 104 -8.83 -12.55 3.20
N LEU A 105 -8.33 -11.53 3.91
CA LEU A 105 -7.13 -10.81 3.51
C LEU A 105 -5.97 -11.82 3.48
N ASP A 106 -5.19 -11.81 2.41
CA ASP A 106 -3.92 -12.54 2.36
C ASP A 106 -2.92 -11.85 3.29
N ILE A 107 -2.51 -12.56 4.33
CA ILE A 107 -1.54 -12.09 5.32
C ILE A 107 -0.19 -12.79 5.22
N THR A 108 0.06 -13.53 4.14
CA THR A 108 1.32 -14.26 3.92
C THR A 108 2.51 -13.33 4.05
N ARG A 109 2.40 -12.14 3.47
CA ARG A 109 3.42 -11.10 3.56
C ARG A 109 3.67 -10.64 5.00
N TYR A 110 2.62 -10.42 5.80
CA TYR A 110 2.75 -10.05 7.21
C TYR A 110 3.53 -11.09 8.00
N LEU A 111 3.16 -12.36 7.84
CA LEU A 111 3.83 -13.47 8.52
C LEU A 111 5.30 -13.56 8.12
N ALA A 112 5.59 -13.46 6.82
CA ALA A 112 6.95 -13.51 6.31
C ALA A 112 7.81 -12.33 6.81
N LEU A 113 7.28 -11.10 6.78
CA LEU A 113 8.04 -9.93 7.19
C LEU A 113 8.29 -9.91 8.71
N ILE A 114 7.30 -10.25 9.54
CA ILE A 114 7.48 -10.38 10.99
C ILE A 114 8.55 -11.44 11.31
N SER A 115 8.51 -12.59 10.63
CA SER A 115 9.53 -13.65 10.79
C SER A 115 10.92 -13.11 10.46
N LYS A 116 11.08 -12.42 9.33
CA LYS A 116 12.35 -11.81 8.91
C LYS A 116 12.86 -10.75 9.91
N ILE A 117 11.96 -9.91 10.46
CA ILE A 117 12.30 -8.92 11.49
C ILE A 117 12.91 -9.63 12.70
N ARG A 118 12.30 -10.71 13.17
CA ARG A 118 12.80 -11.51 14.30
C ARG A 118 14.11 -12.23 14.01
N GLU A 119 14.26 -12.79 12.80
CA GLU A 119 15.51 -13.44 12.34
C GLU A 119 16.68 -12.45 12.30
N GLN A 120 16.42 -11.16 12.01
CA GLN A 120 17.42 -10.10 12.07
C GLN A 120 17.76 -9.64 13.50
N GLY A 121 17.16 -10.29 14.51
CA GLY A 121 17.44 -10.03 15.93
C GLY A 121 16.70 -8.84 16.52
N PHE A 122 15.74 -8.25 15.81
CA PHE A 122 14.91 -7.19 16.38
C PHE A 122 13.95 -7.75 17.43
N ARG A 123 13.83 -7.02 18.53
CA ARG A 123 12.88 -7.32 19.61
C ARG A 123 11.88 -6.19 19.69
N LEU A 124 10.74 -6.38 19.07
CA LEU A 124 9.64 -5.43 18.98
C LEU A 124 8.47 -5.90 19.84
N THR A 125 7.67 -4.96 20.28
CA THR A 125 6.34 -5.26 20.80
C THR A 125 5.43 -5.72 19.65
N LYS A 126 4.33 -6.41 19.94
CA LYS A 126 3.35 -6.84 18.93
C LYS A 126 2.85 -5.67 18.05
N GLU A 127 2.62 -4.52 18.69
CA GLU A 127 2.17 -3.31 17.99
C GLU A 127 3.22 -2.80 17.02
N GLU A 128 4.49 -2.77 17.43
CA GLU A 128 5.61 -2.38 16.57
C GLU A 128 5.83 -3.37 15.43
N GLU A 129 5.73 -4.68 15.69
CA GLU A 129 5.81 -5.72 14.66
C GLU A 129 4.72 -5.52 13.60
N LEU A 130 3.48 -5.30 14.04
CA LEU A 130 2.35 -5.09 13.14
C LEU A 130 2.47 -3.79 12.36
N ARG A 131 2.92 -2.70 13.00
CA ARG A 131 3.18 -1.42 12.33
C ARG A 131 4.27 -1.57 11.27
N ALA A 132 5.39 -2.22 11.61
CA ALA A 132 6.47 -2.48 10.67
C ALA A 132 6.00 -3.34 9.48
N ALA A 133 5.20 -4.39 9.72
CA ALA A 133 4.65 -5.25 8.69
C ALA A 133 3.62 -4.53 7.79
N ASN A 134 3.00 -3.44 8.25
CA ASN A 134 2.10 -2.60 7.45
C ASN A 134 2.83 -1.70 6.45
N ILE A 135 4.15 -1.51 6.60
CA ILE A 135 4.93 -0.71 5.65
C ILE A 135 5.07 -1.52 4.35
N THR A 136 4.49 -1.00 3.27
CA THR A 136 4.51 -1.67 1.96
C THR A 136 5.71 -1.20 1.14
N PHE A 137 6.52 -2.16 0.69
CA PHE A 137 7.64 -1.97 -0.23
C PHE A 137 7.87 -3.28 -0.99
N ASP A 138 8.68 -3.27 -2.03
CA ASP A 138 9.06 -4.49 -2.74
C ASP A 138 10.17 -5.22 -1.95
N GLU A 139 9.78 -6.29 -1.23
CA GLU A 139 10.69 -7.08 -0.40
C GLU A 139 11.59 -8.01 -1.21
N THR A 140 11.33 -8.18 -2.50
CA THR A 140 12.17 -8.97 -3.41
C THR A 140 13.42 -8.19 -3.81
N GLU A 141 13.34 -6.85 -3.79
CA GLU A 141 14.48 -5.96 -4.01
C GLU A 141 15.36 -5.89 -2.76
N GLU A 142 16.54 -6.51 -2.84
CA GLU A 142 17.50 -6.55 -1.74
C GLU A 142 17.87 -5.16 -1.20
N PRO A 143 18.15 -4.13 -2.04
CA PRO A 143 18.48 -2.79 -1.54
C PRO A 143 17.34 -2.16 -0.72
N LEU A 144 16.08 -2.35 -1.12
CA LEU A 144 14.92 -1.83 -0.37
C LEU A 144 14.73 -2.56 0.95
N ARG A 145 14.94 -3.87 0.97
CA ARG A 145 14.87 -4.67 2.19
C ARG A 145 15.95 -4.26 3.20
N ASP A 146 17.18 -4.04 2.74
CA ASP A 146 18.28 -3.59 3.60
C ASP A 146 18.02 -2.18 4.14
N LEU A 147 17.47 -1.29 3.30
CA LEU A 147 17.07 0.05 3.71
C LEU A 147 15.95 0.01 4.77
N PHE A 148 14.95 -0.87 4.61
CA PHE A 148 13.90 -1.08 5.59
C PHE A 148 14.47 -1.49 6.95
N PHE A 149 15.35 -2.49 7.00
CA PHE A 149 15.97 -2.92 8.25
C PHE A 149 16.90 -1.86 8.85
N ARG A 150 17.59 -1.09 8.02
CA ARG A 150 18.37 0.07 8.47
C ARG A 150 17.48 1.13 9.11
N PHE A 151 16.36 1.46 8.49
CA PHE A 151 15.40 2.42 9.05
C PHE A 151 14.81 1.94 10.36
N LEU A 152 14.43 0.67 10.45
CA LEU A 152 13.92 0.07 11.67
C LEU A 152 14.95 0.15 12.82
N ARG A 153 16.24 -0.10 12.53
CA ARG A 153 17.31 0.00 13.52
C ARG A 153 17.50 1.43 14.02
N LEU A 154 17.58 2.41 13.11
CA LEU A 154 17.71 3.81 13.45
C LEU A 154 16.52 4.32 14.26
N HIS A 155 15.30 3.93 13.88
CA HIS A 155 14.08 4.26 14.62
C HIS A 155 14.13 3.76 16.08
N LEU A 156 14.54 2.51 16.29
CA LEU A 156 14.66 1.93 17.64
C LEU A 156 15.78 2.58 18.48
N GLN A 157 16.79 3.15 17.83
CA GLN A 157 17.86 3.91 18.49
C GLN A 157 17.47 5.37 18.77
N GLY A 158 16.30 5.81 18.32
CA GLY A 158 15.85 7.20 18.41
C GLY A 158 16.61 8.13 17.48
N GLU A 159 17.27 7.59 16.45
CA GLU A 159 18.03 8.36 15.49
C GLU A 159 17.16 8.87 14.34
N ALA A 160 17.57 10.00 13.75
CA ALA A 160 16.89 10.55 12.58
C ALA A 160 17.14 9.65 11.35
N LEU A 161 16.05 9.35 10.62
CA LEU A 161 16.16 8.58 9.40
C LEU A 161 16.76 9.43 8.27
N PRO A 162 17.82 8.96 7.59
CA PRO A 162 18.40 9.68 6.46
C PRO A 162 17.40 9.73 5.31
N ARG A 163 17.18 10.94 4.78
CA ARG A 163 16.34 11.11 3.59
C ARG A 163 17.10 10.59 2.36
N PRO A 164 16.49 9.73 1.53
CA PRO A 164 17.08 9.31 0.27
C PRO A 164 17.32 10.51 -0.66
N GLU A 165 18.44 10.49 -1.39
CA GLU A 165 18.73 11.50 -2.40
C GLU A 165 17.81 11.33 -3.61
N LEU A 166 17.34 12.45 -4.14
CA LEU A 166 16.56 12.44 -5.38
C LEU A 166 17.53 12.37 -6.57
N PRO A 167 17.30 11.48 -7.55
CA PRO A 167 18.11 11.47 -8.75
C PRO A 167 17.89 12.77 -9.54
N GLU A 168 18.94 13.30 -10.11
CA GLU A 168 18.87 14.46 -11.00
C GLU A 168 17.99 14.15 -12.22
N GLY A 169 16.96 14.99 -12.45
CA GLY A 169 16.06 14.88 -13.62
C GLY A 169 15.01 13.79 -13.55
N GLY A 170 14.81 13.14 -12.40
CA GLY A 170 13.88 12.01 -12.28
C GLY A 170 12.41 12.44 -12.08
N THR A 171 11.53 12.01 -12.99
CA THR A 171 10.07 12.02 -12.79
C THR A 171 9.55 10.71 -12.16
N ARG A 172 10.43 9.73 -11.96
CA ARG A 172 10.08 8.44 -11.35
C ARG A 172 10.01 8.59 -9.84
N THR A 173 8.92 8.08 -9.26
CA THR A 173 8.81 7.84 -7.83
C THR A 173 9.90 6.86 -7.44
N LEU A 174 10.78 7.26 -6.53
CA LEU A 174 11.85 6.39 -6.06
C LEU A 174 11.30 5.45 -5.00
N PRO A 175 11.47 4.13 -5.14
CA PRO A 175 11.03 3.18 -4.13
C PRO A 175 11.59 3.47 -2.73
N GLU A 176 12.84 3.94 -2.63
CA GLU A 176 13.47 4.34 -1.37
C GLU A 176 12.79 5.56 -0.75
N LEU A 177 12.37 6.53 -1.55
CA LEU A 177 11.66 7.70 -1.07
C LEU A 177 10.24 7.33 -0.61
N GLU A 178 9.57 6.43 -1.31
CA GLU A 178 8.27 5.89 -0.91
C GLU A 178 8.38 5.17 0.44
N LEU A 179 9.39 4.32 0.61
CA LEU A 179 9.65 3.64 1.87
C LEU A 179 9.93 4.66 3.00
N TYR A 180 10.74 5.69 2.74
CA TYR A 180 11.00 6.76 3.70
C TYR A 180 9.73 7.51 4.11
N CYS A 181 8.81 7.77 3.19
CA CYS A 181 7.55 8.48 3.48
C CYS A 181 6.52 7.63 4.23
N ARG A 182 6.67 6.31 4.23
CA ARG A 182 5.75 5.37 4.90
C ARG A 182 6.16 4.99 6.32
N LYS A 183 7.26 5.54 6.82
CA LYS A 183 7.82 5.29 8.16
C LYS A 183 6.87 5.70 9.31
#